data_864f5e3e27a490da960ce02da830b125
#
_entry.id   864f5e3e27a490da960ce02da830b125
#
_cell.length_a   1.000
_cell.length_b   1.000
_cell.length_c   1.000
_cell.angle_alpha   90.00
_cell.angle_beta   90.00
_cell.angle_gamma   90.00
#
_symmetry.space_group_name_H-M   'P 1'
#
loop_
_entity.id
_entity.type
_entity.pdbx_description
1 polymer ?
#
loop_
_entity_poly.entity_id
_entity_poly.type
_entity_poly.pdbx_seq_one_letter_code
_entity_poly.pdbx_strand_id
1 'polypeptide(L)'
;GALDKIKAFYNIEKNGVKVSDDVCDIFDVRVNKHTSEGKLYGNFNLTTTTGRPSNAFGTVNFAALPPEKRTAFVPENDSLVEFDFDAYHLRLIADLVGYHTFGKDSVHEHLSKWYECSYEESKQKTFRLLYGGIDFETRTKVPFFDLVHKYINKKWNEINTLNCVYTDIYRRKLTYDNYEDLNRNKLFNYLIQAYETESNIKKILSIQDYLLDKKTK
;
A
#
# COMPACT_ATOMS: atom_id res chain seq x y z
N GLY A 1 15.60 0.47 -2.40
CA GLY A 1 15.96 1.73 -3.04
C GLY A 1 15.29 1.96 -4.39
N ALA A 2 15.66 3.05 -5.09
CA ALA A 2 15.07 3.34 -6.41
C ALA A 2 15.28 2.22 -7.42
N LEU A 3 16.45 1.61 -7.41
CA LEU A 3 16.78 0.49 -8.30
C LEU A 3 15.89 -0.75 -8.02
N ASP A 4 15.62 -1.04 -6.76
CA ASP A 4 14.76 -2.17 -6.38
C ASP A 4 13.33 -1.94 -6.87
N LYS A 5 12.85 -0.70 -6.78
CA LYS A 5 11.53 -0.32 -7.31
C LYS A 5 11.45 -0.52 -8.82
N ILE A 6 12.45 -0.06 -9.55
CA ILE A 6 12.53 -0.26 -11.01
C ILE A 6 12.52 -1.75 -11.34
N LYS A 7 13.33 -2.56 -10.66
CA LYS A 7 13.38 -4.02 -10.88
C LYS A 7 12.03 -4.68 -10.60
N ALA A 8 11.36 -4.34 -9.49
CA ALA A 8 10.08 -4.93 -9.12
C ALA A 8 8.99 -4.71 -10.17
N PHE A 9 8.94 -3.50 -10.75
CA PHE A 9 7.91 -3.15 -11.75
C PHE A 9 8.32 -3.45 -13.19
N TYR A 10 9.61 -3.53 -13.50
CA TYR A 10 10.11 -3.81 -14.84
C TYR A 10 9.53 -5.11 -15.43
N ASN A 11 9.47 -6.17 -14.64
CA ASN A 11 8.96 -7.46 -15.10
C ASN A 11 7.46 -7.38 -15.44
N ILE A 12 6.68 -6.63 -14.66
CA ILE A 12 5.24 -6.44 -14.93
C ILE A 12 5.04 -5.66 -16.22
N GLU A 13 5.80 -4.58 -16.41
CA GLU A 13 5.74 -3.75 -17.61
C GLU A 13 6.20 -4.50 -18.86
N LYS A 14 7.27 -5.28 -18.75
CA LYS A 14 7.88 -6.00 -19.87
C LYS A 14 7.06 -7.21 -20.30
N ASN A 15 6.56 -7.99 -19.35
CA ASN A 15 5.93 -9.28 -19.63
C ASN A 15 4.43 -9.18 -19.89
N GLY A 16 3.78 -8.12 -19.39
CA GLY A 16 2.33 -7.99 -19.40
C GLY A 16 1.64 -9.07 -18.56
N VAL A 17 0.33 -9.05 -18.58
CA VAL A 17 -0.53 -10.04 -17.91
C VAL A 17 -1.46 -10.65 -18.96
N LYS A 18 -1.53 -11.98 -19.01
CA LYS A 18 -2.38 -12.69 -19.96
C LYS A 18 -3.85 -12.38 -19.72
N VAL A 19 -4.58 -12.12 -20.79
CA VAL A 19 -6.00 -11.75 -20.76
C VAL A 19 -6.83 -12.68 -21.64
N SER A 20 -8.13 -12.76 -21.33
CA SER A 20 -9.11 -13.50 -22.12
C SER A 20 -9.43 -12.77 -23.43
N ASP A 21 -10.07 -13.48 -24.36
CA ASP A 21 -10.44 -12.91 -25.67
C ASP A 21 -11.52 -11.82 -25.56
N ASP A 22 -12.29 -11.80 -24.50
CA ASP A 22 -13.31 -10.80 -24.19
C ASP A 22 -12.79 -9.57 -23.43
N VAL A 23 -11.48 -9.41 -23.31
CA VAL A 23 -10.85 -8.28 -22.60
C VAL A 23 -11.32 -6.92 -23.15
N CYS A 24 -11.58 -6.83 -24.45
CA CYS A 24 -12.05 -5.59 -25.08
C CYS A 24 -13.44 -5.17 -24.64
N ASP A 25 -14.28 -6.12 -24.23
CA ASP A 25 -15.62 -5.85 -23.70
C ASP A 25 -15.59 -5.44 -22.22
N ILE A 26 -14.55 -5.87 -21.49
CA ILE A 26 -14.37 -5.60 -20.07
C ILE A 26 -13.71 -4.24 -19.81
N PHE A 27 -12.77 -3.85 -20.65
CA PHE A 27 -12.03 -2.59 -20.54
C PHE A 27 -12.41 -1.58 -21.62
N ASP A 28 -12.21 -0.29 -21.32
CA ASP A 28 -12.42 0.77 -22.27
C ASP A 28 -11.31 0.82 -23.36
N VAL A 29 -11.58 1.56 -24.45
CA VAL A 29 -10.68 1.69 -25.60
C VAL A 29 -9.28 2.20 -25.20
N ARG A 30 -9.18 3.02 -24.14
CA ARG A 30 -7.87 3.56 -23.71
C ARG A 30 -6.99 2.47 -23.13
N VAL A 31 -7.58 1.55 -22.37
CA VAL A 31 -6.87 0.39 -21.79
C VAL A 31 -6.59 -0.64 -22.89
N ASN A 32 -7.57 -0.93 -23.73
CA ASN A 32 -7.48 -1.96 -24.77
C ASN A 32 -6.35 -1.71 -25.76
N LYS A 33 -6.01 -0.44 -26.08
CA LYS A 33 -4.84 -0.14 -26.94
C LYS A 33 -3.49 -0.59 -26.37
N HIS A 34 -3.43 -0.93 -25.08
CA HIS A 34 -2.25 -1.50 -24.44
C HIS A 34 -2.27 -3.04 -24.39
N THR A 35 -3.22 -3.66 -25.11
CA THR A 35 -3.29 -5.12 -25.26
C THR A 35 -2.57 -5.51 -26.55
N SER A 36 -1.67 -6.50 -26.45
CA SER A 36 -0.94 -7.07 -27.58
C SER A 36 -0.65 -8.55 -27.32
N GLU A 37 -0.80 -9.38 -28.34
CA GLU A 37 -0.51 -10.82 -28.28
C GLU A 37 -1.19 -11.54 -27.11
N GLY A 38 -2.45 -11.20 -26.81
CA GLY A 38 -3.22 -11.78 -25.71
C GLY A 38 -2.74 -11.37 -24.31
N LYS A 39 -1.97 -10.28 -24.22
CA LYS A 39 -1.49 -9.72 -22.95
C LYS A 39 -1.84 -8.24 -22.83
N LEU A 40 -2.19 -7.82 -21.62
CA LEU A 40 -2.40 -6.44 -21.25
C LEU A 40 -1.16 -5.91 -20.54
N TYR A 41 -0.62 -4.79 -21.02
CA TYR A 41 0.58 -4.18 -20.49
C TYR A 41 0.23 -2.98 -19.61
N GLY A 42 0.87 -2.91 -18.46
CA GLY A 42 0.84 -1.76 -17.57
C GLY A 42 2.03 -0.83 -17.81
N ASN A 43 1.92 0.40 -17.32
CA ASN A 43 3.04 1.32 -17.19
C ASN A 43 2.90 2.09 -15.89
N PHE A 44 4.00 2.27 -15.17
CA PHE A 44 3.97 2.82 -13.83
C PHE A 44 4.82 4.08 -13.68
N ASN A 45 4.21 5.12 -13.11
CA ASN A 45 4.98 6.24 -12.57
C ASN A 45 5.55 5.85 -11.20
N LEU A 46 6.86 5.72 -11.13
CA LEU A 46 7.58 5.33 -9.92
C LEU A 46 8.07 6.52 -9.08
N THR A 47 7.90 7.76 -9.57
CA THR A 47 8.43 9.00 -8.97
C THR A 47 7.35 9.82 -8.28
N THR A 48 6.37 9.18 -7.69
CA THR A 48 5.30 9.86 -6.94
C THR A 48 5.79 10.41 -5.60
N THR A 49 5.06 11.38 -5.05
CA THR A 49 5.38 12.07 -3.79
C THR A 49 5.65 11.13 -2.62
N THR A 50 4.80 10.13 -2.43
CA THR A 50 4.95 9.12 -1.37
C THR A 50 5.80 7.93 -1.80
N GLY A 51 6.14 7.83 -3.08
CA GLY A 51 6.81 6.69 -3.69
C GLY A 51 5.88 5.54 -4.07
N ARG A 52 4.59 5.60 -3.72
CA ARG A 52 3.61 4.60 -4.15
C ARG A 52 3.47 4.65 -5.66
N PRO A 53 3.72 3.56 -6.39
CA PRO A 53 3.57 3.54 -7.84
C PRO A 53 2.14 3.86 -8.25
N SER A 54 1.98 4.63 -9.29
CA SER A 54 0.68 4.89 -9.91
C SER A 54 0.72 4.47 -11.38
N ASN A 55 -0.42 4.11 -11.94
CA ASN A 55 -0.48 3.82 -13.37
C ASN A 55 -0.22 5.09 -14.19
N ALA A 56 0.38 4.93 -15.36
CA ALA A 56 0.73 6.00 -16.28
C ALA A 56 0.18 5.75 -17.69
N PHE A 57 0.12 6.81 -18.51
CA PHE A 57 -0.23 6.76 -19.93
C PHE A 57 -1.57 6.09 -20.28
N GLY A 58 -2.55 6.13 -19.36
CA GLY A 58 -3.88 5.54 -19.59
C GLY A 58 -3.89 4.01 -19.56
N THR A 59 -2.86 3.38 -19.00
CA THR A 59 -2.81 1.93 -18.79
C THR A 59 -3.73 1.50 -17.66
N VAL A 60 -3.93 0.21 -17.53
CA VAL A 60 -4.77 -0.36 -16.47
C VAL A 60 -4.19 -0.06 -15.07
N ASN A 61 -5.04 0.36 -14.16
CA ASN A 61 -4.68 0.51 -12.76
C ASN A 61 -4.91 -0.81 -12.00
N PHE A 62 -3.92 -1.70 -12.03
CA PHE A 62 -3.99 -2.99 -11.35
C PHE A 62 -4.29 -2.87 -9.85
N ALA A 63 -3.80 -1.81 -9.19
CA ALA A 63 -3.99 -1.62 -7.75
C ALA A 63 -5.42 -1.22 -7.36
N ALA A 64 -6.21 -0.67 -8.29
CA ALA A 64 -7.57 -0.22 -8.07
C ALA A 64 -8.57 -0.94 -8.99
N LEU A 65 -8.25 -2.16 -9.41
CA LEU A 65 -9.08 -2.91 -10.34
C LEU A 65 -10.29 -3.50 -9.62
N PRO A 66 -11.53 -3.14 -10.04
CA PRO A 66 -12.74 -3.70 -9.48
C PRO A 66 -12.81 -5.23 -9.68
N PRO A 67 -13.41 -5.98 -8.74
CA PRO A 67 -13.48 -7.44 -8.83
C PRO A 67 -14.05 -7.97 -10.15
N GLU A 68 -15.08 -7.32 -10.68
CA GLU A 68 -15.73 -7.71 -11.93
C GLU A 68 -14.80 -7.61 -13.16
N LYS A 69 -13.83 -6.71 -13.12
CA LYS A 69 -12.83 -6.56 -14.19
C LYS A 69 -11.67 -7.54 -14.05
N ARG A 70 -11.50 -8.18 -12.91
CA ARG A 70 -10.45 -9.18 -12.70
C ARG A 70 -10.67 -10.44 -13.51
N THR A 71 -11.90 -10.71 -13.93
CA THR A 71 -12.26 -11.83 -14.82
C THR A 71 -11.58 -11.79 -16.18
N ALA A 72 -11.10 -10.60 -16.60
CA ALA A 72 -10.31 -10.46 -17.83
C ALA A 72 -8.95 -11.17 -17.77
N PHE A 73 -8.42 -11.41 -16.58
CA PHE A 73 -7.11 -12.04 -16.43
C PHE A 73 -7.23 -13.55 -16.37
N VAL A 74 -6.41 -14.22 -17.15
CA VAL A 74 -6.36 -15.68 -17.22
C VAL A 74 -4.95 -16.17 -16.91
N PRO A 75 -4.79 -17.36 -16.31
CA PRO A 75 -3.46 -17.89 -16.01
C PRO A 75 -2.69 -18.24 -17.28
N GLU A 76 -1.37 -18.07 -17.25
CA GLU A 76 -0.49 -18.61 -18.29
C GLU A 76 -0.31 -20.14 -18.15
N ASN A 77 -0.41 -20.62 -16.92
CA ASN A 77 -0.30 -22.04 -16.57
C ASN A 77 -1.65 -22.53 -15.99
N ASP A 78 -1.62 -23.20 -14.85
CA ASP A 78 -2.80 -23.87 -14.30
C ASP A 78 -3.73 -22.94 -13.51
N SER A 79 -3.17 -21.92 -12.82
CA SER A 79 -3.96 -21.07 -11.94
C SER A 79 -3.31 -19.69 -11.71
N LEU A 80 -4.16 -18.73 -11.31
CA LEU A 80 -3.74 -17.48 -10.69
C LEU A 80 -3.77 -17.65 -9.18
N VAL A 81 -2.76 -17.14 -8.50
CA VAL A 81 -2.69 -17.12 -7.04
C VAL A 81 -2.77 -15.68 -6.57
N GLU A 82 -3.78 -15.38 -5.77
CA GLU A 82 -3.93 -14.11 -5.09
C GLU A 82 -3.60 -14.30 -3.60
N PHE A 83 -2.80 -13.40 -3.05
CA PHE A 83 -2.55 -13.32 -1.62
C PHE A 83 -2.52 -11.86 -1.18
N ASP A 84 -3.07 -11.58 0.00
CA ASP A 84 -3.17 -10.26 0.58
C ASP A 84 -2.73 -10.27 2.04
N PHE A 85 -2.37 -9.10 2.55
CA PHE A 85 -2.04 -8.93 3.97
C PHE A 85 -3.30 -8.55 4.75
N ASP A 86 -3.59 -9.28 5.83
CA ASP A 86 -4.66 -8.90 6.74
C ASP A 86 -4.33 -7.58 7.44
N ALA A 87 -5.21 -6.57 7.26
CA ALA A 87 -5.11 -5.25 7.88
C ALA A 87 -3.69 -4.63 7.80
N TYR A 88 -3.06 -4.70 6.62
CA TYR A 88 -1.64 -4.39 6.41
C TYR A 88 -1.18 -3.08 7.04
N HIS A 89 -1.89 -1.96 6.78
CA HIS A 89 -1.52 -0.66 7.34
C HIS A 89 -1.52 -0.67 8.87
N LEU A 90 -2.51 -1.30 9.49
CA LEU A 90 -2.59 -1.36 10.95
C LEU A 90 -1.46 -2.18 11.57
N ARG A 91 -1.11 -3.31 10.95
CA ARG A 91 0.02 -4.14 11.39
C ARG A 91 1.35 -3.43 11.19
N LEU A 92 1.53 -2.73 10.06
CA LEU A 92 2.71 -1.92 9.80
C LEU A 92 2.85 -0.78 10.82
N ILE A 93 1.77 -0.08 11.13
CA ILE A 93 1.76 0.98 12.14
C ILE A 93 2.04 0.39 13.53
N ALA A 94 1.42 -0.73 13.87
CA ALA A 94 1.65 -1.41 15.15
C ALA A 94 3.13 -1.77 15.35
N ASP A 95 3.77 -2.30 14.32
CA ASP A 95 5.21 -2.59 14.34
C ASP A 95 6.05 -1.31 14.54
N LEU A 96 5.75 -0.23 13.80
CA LEU A 96 6.44 1.06 13.92
C LEU A 96 6.33 1.70 15.30
N VAL A 97 5.19 1.52 15.98
CA VAL A 97 4.96 2.11 17.32
C VAL A 97 5.23 1.14 18.46
N GLY A 98 5.67 -0.09 18.16
CA GLY A 98 5.96 -1.13 19.14
C GLY A 98 4.72 -1.72 19.83
N TYR A 99 3.57 -1.74 19.14
CA TYR A 99 2.34 -2.34 19.66
C TYR A 99 2.17 -3.78 19.16
N HIS A 100 2.51 -4.77 19.97
CA HIS A 100 2.52 -6.19 19.58
C HIS A 100 1.29 -6.98 20.02
N THR A 101 0.29 -6.30 20.59
CA THR A 101 -0.89 -6.96 21.20
C THR A 101 -1.88 -7.54 20.17
N PHE A 102 -1.83 -7.10 18.91
CA PHE A 102 -2.71 -7.65 17.88
C PHE A 102 -2.46 -9.15 17.64
N GLY A 103 -1.23 -9.62 17.78
CA GLY A 103 -0.89 -11.03 17.55
C GLY A 103 -1.25 -11.49 16.14
N LYS A 104 -1.82 -12.70 16.08
CA LYS A 104 -2.30 -13.32 14.82
C LYS A 104 -3.80 -13.11 14.57
N ASP A 105 -4.52 -12.58 15.57
CA ASP A 105 -5.97 -12.37 15.48
C ASP A 105 -6.32 -11.22 14.54
N SER A 106 -7.57 -11.13 14.15
CA SER A 106 -8.07 -10.03 13.34
C SER A 106 -7.90 -8.70 14.09
N VAL A 107 -7.20 -7.76 13.47
CA VAL A 107 -6.94 -6.43 14.05
C VAL A 107 -8.24 -5.69 14.30
N HIS A 108 -9.20 -5.78 13.39
CA HIS A 108 -10.48 -5.10 13.52
C HIS A 108 -11.38 -5.73 14.60
N GLU A 109 -11.31 -7.04 14.81
CA GLU A 109 -11.97 -7.70 15.93
C GLU A 109 -11.34 -7.31 17.28
N HIS A 110 -10.01 -7.20 17.33
CA HIS A 110 -9.34 -6.70 18.52
C HIS A 110 -9.78 -5.28 18.87
N LEU A 111 -9.82 -4.37 17.89
CA LEU A 111 -10.22 -2.99 18.10
C LEU A 111 -11.72 -2.83 18.35
N SER A 112 -12.59 -3.69 17.78
CA SER A 112 -14.03 -3.65 18.02
C SER A 112 -14.40 -3.84 19.49
N LYS A 113 -13.63 -4.67 20.22
CA LYS A 113 -13.79 -4.86 21.67
C LYS A 113 -13.52 -3.57 22.46
N TRP A 114 -12.52 -2.78 22.04
CA TRP A 114 -12.23 -1.48 22.64
C TRP A 114 -13.27 -0.42 22.30
N TYR A 115 -13.85 -0.51 21.09
CA TYR A 115 -14.85 0.44 20.63
C TYR A 115 -16.28 0.07 21.07
N GLU A 116 -16.48 -1.15 21.56
CA GLU A 116 -17.80 -1.71 21.88
C GLU A 116 -18.76 -1.63 20.67
N CYS A 117 -18.28 -2.02 19.49
CA CYS A 117 -19.01 -1.94 18.23
C CYS A 117 -18.78 -3.19 17.37
N SER A 118 -19.50 -3.29 16.25
CA SER A 118 -19.34 -4.37 15.29
C SER A 118 -18.00 -4.30 14.54
N TYR A 119 -17.63 -5.40 13.90
CA TYR A 119 -16.42 -5.48 13.05
C TYR A 119 -16.40 -4.40 11.97
N GLU A 120 -17.48 -4.23 11.22
CA GLU A 120 -17.57 -3.25 10.13
C GLU A 120 -17.47 -1.80 10.63
N GLU A 121 -18.12 -1.51 11.74
CA GLU A 121 -18.02 -0.20 12.39
C GLU A 121 -16.59 0.06 12.91
N SER A 122 -15.95 -0.96 13.49
CA SER A 122 -14.56 -0.89 13.92
C SER A 122 -13.63 -0.55 12.76
N LYS A 123 -13.82 -1.20 11.61
CA LYS A 123 -13.04 -0.94 10.39
C LYS A 123 -13.17 0.50 9.94
N GLN A 124 -14.39 0.99 9.78
CA GLN A 124 -14.66 2.38 9.36
C GLN A 124 -14.12 3.40 10.37
N LYS A 125 -14.36 3.19 11.66
CA LYS A 125 -13.89 4.05 12.75
C LYS A 125 -12.35 4.13 12.78
N THR A 126 -11.70 2.99 12.64
CA THR A 126 -10.23 2.91 12.65
C THR A 126 -9.61 3.70 11.50
N PHE A 127 -10.12 3.55 10.28
CA PHE A 127 -9.60 4.31 9.14
C PHE A 127 -9.84 5.82 9.31
N ARG A 128 -11.01 6.21 9.79
CA ARG A 128 -11.30 7.62 10.08
C ARG A 128 -10.34 8.21 11.11
N LEU A 129 -10.02 7.49 12.18
CA LEU A 129 -9.09 7.93 13.22
C LEU A 129 -7.66 8.05 12.70
N LEU A 130 -7.19 7.08 11.92
CA LEU A 130 -5.83 7.10 11.38
C LEU A 130 -5.57 8.26 10.42
N TYR A 131 -6.53 8.56 9.56
CA TYR A 131 -6.35 9.54 8.49
C TYR A 131 -7.03 10.88 8.75
N GLY A 132 -8.07 10.92 9.57
CA GLY A 132 -8.80 12.13 9.96
C GLY A 132 -8.31 12.77 11.24
N GLY A 133 -7.54 12.04 12.04
CA GLY A 133 -7.02 12.48 13.33
C GLY A 133 -7.60 11.72 14.52
N ILE A 134 -6.74 11.47 15.51
CA ILE A 134 -7.06 10.69 16.71
C ILE A 134 -7.56 11.64 17.78
N ASP A 135 -8.84 11.50 18.18
CA ASP A 135 -9.44 12.28 19.26
C ASP A 135 -8.90 11.89 20.65
N PHE A 136 -9.11 12.77 21.61
CA PHE A 136 -8.61 12.60 22.98
C PHE A 136 -9.20 11.36 23.66
N GLU A 137 -10.49 11.12 23.50
CA GLU A 137 -11.18 9.99 24.13
C GLU A 137 -10.62 8.65 23.63
N THR A 138 -10.49 8.51 22.30
CA THR A 138 -9.96 7.27 21.69
C THR A 138 -8.53 6.97 22.14
N ARG A 139 -7.64 7.97 22.15
CA ARG A 139 -6.25 7.73 22.58
C ARG A 139 -6.11 7.38 24.06
N THR A 140 -7.05 7.84 24.91
CA THR A 140 -7.05 7.53 26.33
C THR A 140 -7.54 6.12 26.62
N LYS A 141 -8.51 5.65 25.83
CA LYS A 141 -9.12 4.34 25.98
C LYS A 141 -8.34 3.23 25.28
N VAL A 142 -7.77 3.51 24.11
CA VAL A 142 -7.15 2.50 23.24
C VAL A 142 -5.64 2.70 23.18
N PRO A 143 -4.83 1.87 23.88
CA PRO A 143 -3.38 2.06 23.97
C PRO A 143 -2.66 2.15 22.61
N PHE A 144 -3.14 1.44 21.60
CA PHE A 144 -2.62 1.54 20.23
C PHE A 144 -2.64 2.98 19.72
N PHE A 145 -3.76 3.69 19.87
CA PHE A 145 -3.89 5.07 19.36
C PHE A 145 -3.11 6.10 20.17
N ASP A 146 -2.84 5.85 21.44
CA ASP A 146 -1.92 6.69 22.22
C ASP A 146 -0.49 6.61 21.66
N LEU A 147 -0.02 5.40 21.37
CA LEU A 147 1.29 5.18 20.74
C LEU A 147 1.37 5.82 19.35
N VAL A 148 0.34 5.64 18.52
CA VAL A 148 0.26 6.27 17.20
C VAL A 148 0.30 7.79 17.31
N HIS A 149 -0.47 8.37 18.23
CA HIS A 149 -0.48 9.81 18.47
C HIS A 149 0.90 10.35 18.89
N LYS A 150 1.58 9.66 19.79
CA LYS A 150 2.96 9.99 20.19
C LYS A 150 3.94 9.94 19.01
N TYR A 151 3.81 8.91 18.18
CA TYR A 151 4.63 8.78 16.97
C TYR A 151 4.39 9.93 15.98
N ILE A 152 3.12 10.26 15.69
CA ILE A 152 2.76 11.37 14.81
C ILE A 152 3.37 12.70 15.33
N ASN A 153 3.23 12.99 16.62
CA ASN A 153 3.78 14.21 17.20
C ASN A 153 5.31 14.24 17.13
N LYS A 154 5.98 13.13 17.39
CA LYS A 154 7.44 13.02 17.24
C LYS A 154 7.87 13.38 15.82
N LYS A 155 7.25 12.76 14.80
CA LYS A 155 7.60 13.00 13.39
C LYS A 155 7.22 14.41 12.94
N TRP A 156 6.13 14.96 13.45
CA TRP A 156 5.75 16.34 13.18
C TRP A 156 6.75 17.34 13.77
N ASN A 157 7.21 17.14 14.98
CA ASN A 157 8.24 17.99 15.59
C ASN A 157 9.57 17.86 14.85
N GLU A 158 9.95 16.65 14.43
CA GLU A 158 11.17 16.40 13.65
C GLU A 158 11.16 17.22 12.35
N ILE A 159 10.08 17.14 11.56
CA ILE A 159 10.03 17.86 10.27
C ILE A 159 9.97 19.37 10.43
N ASN A 160 9.27 19.89 11.46
CA ASN A 160 9.23 21.33 11.72
C ASN A 160 10.56 21.89 12.20
N THR A 161 11.36 21.09 12.91
CA THR A 161 12.65 21.53 13.45
C THR A 161 13.78 21.42 12.41
N LEU A 162 13.76 20.33 11.63
CA LEU A 162 14.86 19.98 10.73
C LEU A 162 14.54 20.22 9.24
N ASN A 163 13.36 20.75 8.94
CA ASN A 163 12.80 20.86 7.59
C ASN A 163 12.73 19.51 6.83
N CYS A 164 12.98 18.41 7.50
CA CYS A 164 12.88 17.08 6.92
C CYS A 164 12.64 16.02 7.98
N VAL A 165 12.12 14.88 7.53
CA VAL A 165 11.94 13.67 8.33
C VAL A 165 12.36 12.46 7.51
N TYR A 166 12.81 11.43 8.19
CA TYR A 166 13.18 10.17 7.55
C TYR A 166 12.24 9.04 7.95
N THR A 167 11.93 8.15 6.99
CA THR A 167 11.31 6.87 7.34
C THR A 167 12.26 6.05 8.19
N ASP A 168 11.74 5.36 9.22
CA ASP A 168 12.59 4.71 10.22
C ASP A 168 13.35 3.50 9.64
N ILE A 169 12.73 2.74 8.72
CA ILE A 169 13.30 1.50 8.18
C ILE A 169 14.21 1.77 6.98
N TYR A 170 13.72 2.50 5.98
CA TYR A 170 14.41 2.65 4.68
C TYR A 170 15.10 3.99 4.50
N ARG A 171 14.99 4.86 5.50
CA ARG A 171 15.63 6.18 5.53
C ARG A 171 15.28 7.09 4.36
N ARG A 172 14.07 6.92 3.81
CA ARG A 172 13.57 7.84 2.78
C ARG A 172 13.35 9.22 3.40
N LYS A 173 13.93 10.24 2.77
CA LYS A 173 13.80 11.63 3.20
C LYS A 173 12.48 12.23 2.66
N LEU A 174 11.71 12.85 3.54
CA LEU A 174 10.60 13.74 3.21
C LEU A 174 10.99 15.15 3.66
N THR A 175 10.95 16.13 2.75
CA THR A 175 11.31 17.51 3.04
C THR A 175 10.04 18.35 3.10
N TYR A 176 9.91 19.20 4.13
CA TYR A 176 8.70 20.00 4.38
C TYR A 176 8.26 20.81 3.15
N ASP A 177 9.23 21.51 2.53
CA ASP A 177 8.99 22.42 1.41
C ASP A 177 8.51 21.73 0.12
N ASN A 178 8.58 20.39 0.05
CA ASN A 178 8.10 19.62 -1.09
C ASN A 178 6.58 19.38 -1.05
N TYR A 179 5.88 19.87 -0.03
CA TYR A 179 4.47 19.58 0.18
C TYR A 179 3.69 20.86 0.45
N GLU A 180 2.65 21.10 -0.32
CA GLU A 180 1.69 22.16 -0.06
C GLU A 180 0.75 21.76 1.10
N ASP A 181 0.46 22.71 1.99
CA ASP A 181 -0.45 22.54 3.13
C ASP A 181 -0.18 21.30 3.97
N LEU A 182 1.09 21.01 4.24
CA LEU A 182 1.48 19.87 5.05
C LEU A 182 0.95 20.06 6.49
N ASN A 183 0.30 19.03 7.00
CA ASN A 183 -0.15 18.94 8.38
C ASN A 183 0.20 17.56 8.97
N ARG A 184 -0.06 17.37 10.27
CA ARG A 184 0.28 16.14 10.99
C ARG A 184 -0.33 14.89 10.34
N ASN A 185 -1.60 14.96 9.93
CA ASN A 185 -2.30 13.81 9.33
C ASN A 185 -1.78 13.51 7.93
N LYS A 186 -1.52 14.54 7.12
CA LYS A 186 -0.90 14.37 5.78
C LYS A 186 0.49 13.78 5.91
N LEU A 187 1.32 14.29 6.83
CA LEU A 187 2.66 13.74 7.06
C LEU A 187 2.61 12.27 7.45
N PHE A 188 1.75 11.93 8.40
CA PHE A 188 1.58 10.55 8.83
C PHE A 188 1.16 9.64 7.67
N ASN A 189 0.18 10.07 6.89
CA ASN A 189 -0.28 9.33 5.71
C ASN A 189 0.86 9.11 4.70
N TYR A 190 1.66 10.13 4.42
CA TYR A 190 2.80 10.01 3.51
C TYR A 190 3.88 9.05 4.04
N LEU A 191 4.17 9.09 5.33
CA LEU A 191 5.08 8.16 5.97
C LEU A 191 4.59 6.71 5.84
N ILE A 192 3.32 6.43 6.15
CA ILE A 192 2.76 5.08 6.07
C ILE A 192 2.74 4.58 4.63
N GLN A 193 2.36 5.40 3.65
CA GLN A 193 2.41 5.02 2.24
C GLN A 193 3.83 4.73 1.76
N ALA A 194 4.82 5.48 2.24
CA ALA A 194 6.22 5.22 1.92
C ALA A 194 6.69 3.87 2.52
N TYR A 195 6.34 3.58 3.77
CA TYR A 195 6.64 2.28 4.40
C TYR A 195 5.99 1.11 3.68
N GLU A 196 4.68 1.23 3.38
CA GLU A 196 3.95 0.23 2.59
C GLU A 196 4.68 -0.08 1.30
N THR A 197 4.97 0.95 0.51
CA THR A 197 5.63 0.80 -0.78
C THR A 197 6.98 0.11 -0.66
N GLU A 198 7.82 0.57 0.24
CA GLU A 198 9.18 0.05 0.41
C GLU A 198 9.17 -1.41 0.90
N SER A 199 8.25 -1.75 1.79
CA SER A 199 8.05 -3.12 2.27
C SER A 199 7.55 -4.04 1.16
N ASN A 200 6.56 -3.60 0.38
CA ASN A 200 6.00 -4.37 -0.72
C ASN A 200 7.03 -4.64 -1.82
N ILE A 201 7.85 -3.63 -2.19
CA ILE A 201 8.90 -3.81 -3.17
C ILE A 201 9.87 -4.91 -2.76
N LYS A 202 10.31 -4.94 -1.51
CA LYS A 202 11.19 -6.01 -1.02
C LYS A 202 10.52 -7.38 -1.09
N LYS A 203 9.23 -7.47 -0.76
CA LYS A 203 8.48 -8.73 -0.84
C LYS A 203 8.30 -9.18 -2.28
N ILE A 204 7.96 -8.28 -3.21
CA ILE A 204 7.84 -8.60 -4.64
C ILE A 204 9.15 -9.16 -5.16
N LEU A 205 10.29 -8.52 -4.89
CA LEU A 205 11.58 -9.01 -5.33
C LEU A 205 11.92 -10.39 -4.73
N SER A 206 11.68 -10.59 -3.45
CA SER A 206 11.89 -11.87 -2.78
C SER A 206 11.05 -13.00 -3.39
N ILE A 207 9.80 -12.71 -3.77
CA ILE A 207 8.92 -13.66 -4.44
C ILE A 207 9.42 -13.94 -5.86
N GLN A 208 9.79 -12.90 -6.60
CA GLN A 208 10.34 -13.06 -7.96
C GLN A 208 11.60 -13.92 -7.94
N ASP A 209 12.54 -13.68 -7.03
CA ASP A 209 13.76 -14.46 -6.88
C ASP A 209 13.45 -15.93 -6.52
N TYR A 210 12.50 -16.16 -5.61
CA TYR A 210 12.07 -17.51 -5.24
C TYR A 210 11.46 -18.26 -6.43
N LEU A 211 10.59 -17.61 -7.20
CA LEU A 211 9.96 -18.24 -8.37
C LEU A 211 10.98 -18.56 -9.46
N LEU A 212 11.96 -17.68 -9.70
CA LEU A 212 13.04 -17.91 -10.64
C LEU A 212 13.92 -19.10 -10.22
N ASP A 213 14.27 -19.19 -8.94
CA ASP A 213 15.06 -20.31 -8.38
C ASP A 213 14.34 -21.66 -8.54
N LYS A 214 13.02 -21.67 -8.31
CA LYS A 214 12.19 -22.88 -8.50
C LYS A 214 11.90 -23.23 -9.96
N LYS A 215 12.40 -22.44 -10.92
CA LYS A 215 12.07 -22.58 -12.35
C LYS A 215 10.56 -22.63 -12.62
N THR A 216 9.80 -21.99 -11.76
CA THR A 216 8.35 -21.83 -11.91
C THR A 216 8.13 -20.80 -13.01
N LYS A 217 7.57 -21.23 -14.12
CA LYS A 217 7.26 -20.34 -15.24
C LYS A 217 5.88 -19.72 -15.02
#